data_d032fce3fa911e070d9557df8ea2d1e6
#
_entry.id   d032fce3fa911e070d9557df8ea2d1e6
#
_cell.length_a   1.000
_cell.length_b   1.000
_cell.length_c   1.000
_cell.angle_alpha   90.00
_cell.angle_beta   90.00
_cell.angle_gamma   90.00
#
_symmetry.space_group_name_H-M   'P 1'
#
loop_
_entity.id
_entity.type
_entity.pdbx_description
1 polymer ?
#
loop_
_entity_poly.entity_id
_entity_poly.type
_entity_poly.pdbx_seq_one_letter_code
_entity_poly.pdbx_strand_id
1 'polypeptide(L)'
;FERQQVAEMLWLLNAGNDDGMKEYLQNAASENRAWDGVFRDVILARGDDNDASKGAAGFYKQRIGDLDRLTNDVSVRFFGINVSCAQCHDHPEVSSWKQDHYYGMKSFFSRTFDNGGFVVEREYGFVKFKTTAGEEKHADLMFLSGEVIKEPEAPEPDNKAKEAEKKRLEQFKKDKKPVPAPEFSRREQLIHAGLKPGADGFFSRAIINRLWYRFLGYGLVMPLDQLHGANRPSHPELMEWLARDLVSHEYNLRRTIRGLVLSAAYARGSQWGDSQRPSASYFAVAQPRPLTPNQYGSALIFASIDPENFRPHTIP
;
A
#
# COMPACT_ATOMS: atom_id res chain seq x y z
N PHE A 1 -15.55 10.77 12.56
CA PHE A 1 -15.19 9.49 11.95
C PHE A 1 -14.32 9.68 10.70
N GLU A 2 -14.75 10.46 9.71
CA GLU A 2 -14.03 10.66 8.44
C GLU A 2 -12.62 11.24 8.63
N ARG A 3 -12.46 12.30 9.43
CA ARG A 3 -11.14 12.89 9.74
C ARG A 3 -10.16 11.85 10.29
N GLN A 4 -10.63 10.95 11.16
CA GLN A 4 -9.81 9.89 11.72
C GLN A 4 -9.47 8.84 10.65
N GLN A 5 -10.41 8.50 9.78
CA GLN A 5 -10.19 7.57 8.68
C GLN A 5 -9.11 8.09 7.71
N VAL A 6 -9.13 9.37 7.37
CA VAL A 6 -8.09 9.99 6.54
C VAL A 6 -6.71 9.89 7.18
N ALA A 7 -6.59 10.20 8.47
CA ALA A 7 -5.32 10.08 9.19
C ALA A 7 -4.79 8.64 9.18
N GLU A 8 -5.69 7.64 9.33
CA GLU A 8 -5.32 6.23 9.25
C GLU A 8 -4.87 5.82 7.83
N MET A 9 -5.56 6.28 6.79
CA MET A 9 -5.19 6.00 5.40
C MET A 9 -3.86 6.67 5.04
N LEU A 10 -3.60 7.90 5.48
CA LEU A 10 -2.30 8.56 5.31
C LEU A 10 -1.17 7.76 5.96
N TRP A 11 -1.42 7.24 7.17
CA TRP A 11 -0.46 6.37 7.85
C TRP A 11 -0.26 5.04 7.11
N LEU A 12 -1.34 4.39 6.69
CA LEU A 12 -1.30 3.13 5.93
C LEU A 12 -0.45 3.26 4.66
N LEU A 13 -0.64 4.35 3.91
CA LEU A 13 0.05 4.60 2.65
C LEU A 13 1.43 5.25 2.82
N ASN A 14 1.78 5.67 4.06
CA ASN A 14 2.99 6.46 4.31
C ASN A 14 3.10 7.66 3.35
N ALA A 15 1.98 8.36 3.18
CA ALA A 15 1.84 9.41 2.19
C ALA A 15 2.51 10.74 2.60
N GLY A 16 3.03 10.83 3.84
CA GLY A 16 3.67 12.05 4.35
C GLY A 16 2.69 13.23 4.42
N ASN A 17 3.20 14.42 4.12
CA ASN A 17 2.44 15.67 4.15
C ASN A 17 2.11 16.18 2.73
N ASP A 18 1.91 15.30 1.75
CA ASP A 18 1.47 15.71 0.42
C ASP A 18 -0.01 16.16 0.46
N ASP A 19 -0.27 17.44 0.20
CA ASP A 19 -1.61 18.02 0.30
C ASP A 19 -2.57 17.42 -0.73
N GLY A 20 -2.09 17.11 -1.94
CA GLY A 20 -2.91 16.46 -2.97
C GLY A 20 -3.37 15.06 -2.54
N MET A 21 -2.45 14.27 -1.97
CA MET A 21 -2.78 12.94 -1.45
C MET A 21 -3.75 13.03 -0.26
N LYS A 22 -3.60 14.04 0.59
CA LYS A 22 -4.52 14.28 1.71
C LYS A 22 -5.92 14.63 1.21
N GLU A 23 -6.04 15.52 0.23
CA GLU A 23 -7.32 15.88 -0.40
C GLU A 23 -7.97 14.64 -1.05
N TYR A 24 -7.22 13.87 -1.83
CA TYR A 24 -7.69 12.63 -2.42
C TYR A 24 -8.26 11.67 -1.35
N LEU A 25 -7.52 11.44 -0.26
CA LEU A 25 -7.97 10.53 0.79
C LEU A 25 -9.16 11.07 1.59
N GLN A 26 -9.31 12.40 1.71
CA GLN A 26 -10.50 13.01 2.30
C GLN A 26 -11.75 12.71 1.45
N ASN A 27 -11.64 12.87 0.14
CA ASN A 27 -12.72 12.55 -0.79
C ASN A 27 -13.05 11.05 -0.77
N ALA A 28 -12.03 10.19 -0.87
CA ALA A 28 -12.19 8.74 -0.82
C ALA A 28 -12.86 8.27 0.50
N ALA A 29 -12.50 8.88 1.64
CA ALA A 29 -13.10 8.56 2.93
C ALA A 29 -14.56 9.03 3.02
N SER A 30 -14.90 10.26 2.52
CA SER A 30 -16.27 10.79 2.54
C SER A 30 -17.21 9.93 1.68
N GLU A 31 -16.74 9.51 0.52
CA GLU A 31 -17.48 8.65 -0.42
C GLU A 31 -17.51 7.17 0.00
N ASN A 32 -16.82 6.81 1.08
CA ASN A 32 -16.62 5.42 1.48
C ASN A 32 -16.05 4.54 0.36
N ARG A 33 -15.06 5.10 -0.36
CA ARG A 33 -14.41 4.41 -1.48
C ARG A 33 -13.79 3.10 -1.03
N ALA A 34 -14.06 2.03 -1.78
CA ALA A 34 -13.54 0.70 -1.50
C ALA A 34 -12.01 0.66 -1.54
N TRP A 35 -11.38 -0.18 -0.70
CA TRP A 35 -9.92 -0.22 -0.58
C TRP A 35 -9.21 -0.65 -1.87
N ASP A 36 -9.80 -1.56 -2.63
CA ASP A 36 -9.31 -1.93 -3.97
C ASP A 36 -9.42 -0.76 -4.96
N GLY A 37 -10.45 0.08 -4.84
CA GLY A 37 -10.58 1.32 -5.59
C GLY A 37 -9.46 2.31 -5.25
N VAL A 38 -9.14 2.49 -3.97
CA VAL A 38 -8.00 3.31 -3.53
C VAL A 38 -6.68 2.76 -4.08
N PHE A 39 -6.49 1.44 -4.06
CA PHE A 39 -5.32 0.80 -4.64
C PHE A 39 -5.19 1.06 -6.14
N ARG A 40 -6.29 0.91 -6.90
CA ARG A 40 -6.33 1.20 -8.34
C ARG A 40 -5.98 2.66 -8.62
N ASP A 41 -6.61 3.58 -7.90
CA ASP A 41 -6.36 5.01 -8.07
C ASP A 41 -4.91 5.38 -7.81
N VAL A 42 -4.31 4.84 -6.75
CA VAL A 42 -2.90 5.10 -6.41
C VAL A 42 -1.95 4.49 -7.44
N ILE A 43 -2.16 3.22 -7.82
CA ILE A 43 -1.24 2.54 -8.75
C ILE A 43 -1.35 3.08 -10.17
N LEU A 44 -2.55 3.44 -10.63
CA LEU A 44 -2.76 3.99 -11.98
C LEU A 44 -2.68 5.52 -12.04
N ALA A 45 -2.43 6.19 -10.92
CA ALA A 45 -2.38 7.64 -10.86
C ALA A 45 -1.50 8.23 -11.96
N ARG A 46 -1.99 9.28 -12.61
CA ARG A 46 -1.31 9.97 -13.70
C ARG A 46 -1.05 11.45 -13.42
N GLY A 47 -1.74 12.02 -12.45
CA GLY A 47 -1.65 13.43 -12.11
C GLY A 47 -2.55 14.33 -12.97
N ASP A 48 -3.58 13.77 -13.60
CA ASP A 48 -4.59 14.53 -14.34
C ASP A 48 -5.52 15.29 -13.39
N ASP A 49 -5.74 16.57 -13.63
CA ASP A 49 -6.57 17.40 -12.76
C ASP A 49 -8.07 17.09 -12.82
N ASN A 50 -8.52 16.37 -13.84
CA ASN A 50 -9.93 16.05 -14.09
C ASN A 50 -10.32 14.62 -13.68
N ASP A 51 -9.43 13.88 -13.03
CA ASP A 51 -9.66 12.50 -12.65
C ASP A 51 -10.20 12.42 -11.22
N ALA A 52 -11.11 11.48 -10.96
CA ALA A 52 -11.55 11.11 -9.60
C ALA A 52 -10.37 10.66 -8.69
N SER A 53 -9.25 10.30 -9.28
CA SER A 53 -7.98 9.99 -8.63
C SER A 53 -7.08 11.22 -8.44
N LYS A 54 -7.59 12.45 -8.66
CA LYS A 54 -6.83 13.68 -8.44
C LYS A 54 -6.14 13.66 -7.07
N GLY A 55 -4.84 13.93 -7.07
CA GLY A 55 -4.02 13.89 -5.86
C GLY A 55 -3.43 12.52 -5.53
N ALA A 56 -3.98 11.39 -6.02
CA ALA A 56 -3.43 10.05 -5.79
C ALA A 56 -1.98 9.90 -6.34
N ALA A 57 -1.63 10.67 -7.37
CA ALA A 57 -0.26 10.76 -7.89
C ALA A 57 0.76 11.27 -6.86
N GLY A 58 0.32 11.88 -5.75
CA GLY A 58 1.16 12.26 -4.62
C GLY A 58 1.93 11.08 -4.04
N PHE A 59 1.39 9.86 -4.15
CA PHE A 59 2.11 8.64 -3.75
C PHE A 59 3.42 8.45 -4.54
N TYR A 60 3.43 8.80 -5.81
CA TYR A 60 4.62 8.69 -6.66
C TYR A 60 5.63 9.81 -6.45
N LYS A 61 5.21 11.03 -6.13
CA LYS A 61 6.10 12.20 -6.03
C LYS A 61 7.35 11.97 -5.20
N GLN A 62 7.24 11.19 -4.14
CA GLN A 62 8.35 10.90 -3.22
C GLN A 62 9.12 9.62 -3.57
N ARG A 63 8.70 8.87 -4.57
CA ARG A 63 9.15 7.49 -4.85
C ARG A 63 9.62 7.26 -6.28
N ILE A 64 9.06 8.01 -7.25
CA ILE A 64 9.26 7.74 -8.67
C ILE A 64 10.72 7.90 -9.13
N GLY A 65 11.54 8.67 -8.40
CA GLY A 65 12.97 8.80 -8.62
C GLY A 65 13.81 7.64 -8.07
N ASP A 66 13.19 6.75 -7.30
CA ASP A 66 13.83 5.59 -6.66
C ASP A 66 12.91 4.36 -6.78
N LEU A 67 13.17 3.55 -7.80
CA LEU A 67 12.35 2.37 -8.08
C LEU A 67 12.44 1.31 -6.97
N ASP A 68 13.56 1.24 -6.24
CA ASP A 68 13.71 0.29 -5.14
C ASP A 68 12.80 0.69 -3.98
N ARG A 69 12.77 1.96 -3.65
CA ARG A 69 11.84 2.51 -2.67
C ARG A 69 10.38 2.34 -3.09
N LEU A 70 10.05 2.63 -4.35
CA LEU A 70 8.70 2.46 -4.88
C LEU A 70 8.24 1.00 -4.80
N THR A 71 9.09 0.07 -5.24
CA THR A 71 8.83 -1.37 -5.21
C THR A 71 8.58 -1.86 -3.79
N ASN A 72 9.47 -1.50 -2.86
CA ASN A 72 9.34 -1.92 -1.47
C ASN A 72 8.12 -1.29 -0.79
N ASP A 73 7.89 0.01 -0.98
CA ASP A 73 6.73 0.69 -0.39
C ASP A 73 5.40 0.10 -0.90
N VAL A 74 5.27 -0.21 -2.18
CA VAL A 74 4.06 -0.87 -2.71
C VAL A 74 3.91 -2.27 -2.13
N SER A 75 4.98 -3.07 -2.11
CA SER A 75 4.95 -4.44 -1.56
C SER A 75 4.57 -4.44 -0.08
N VAL A 76 5.14 -3.55 0.70
CA VAL A 76 4.86 -3.44 2.14
C VAL A 76 3.46 -2.86 2.40
N ARG A 77 3.06 -1.77 1.70
CA ARG A 77 1.82 -1.05 2.02
C ARG A 77 0.58 -1.80 1.59
N PHE A 78 0.60 -2.38 0.38
CA PHE A 78 -0.58 -3.04 -0.17
C PHE A 78 -0.58 -4.55 0.04
N PHE A 79 0.58 -5.18 0.14
CA PHE A 79 0.66 -6.64 0.23
C PHE A 79 1.23 -7.14 1.55
N GLY A 80 1.72 -6.26 2.43
CA GLY A 80 2.26 -6.64 3.74
C GLY A 80 3.57 -7.42 3.67
N ILE A 81 4.33 -7.26 2.59
CA ILE A 81 5.53 -8.03 2.30
C ILE A 81 6.73 -7.10 2.10
N ASN A 82 7.76 -7.29 2.90
CA ASN A 82 9.06 -6.65 2.68
C ASN A 82 9.93 -7.57 1.81
N VAL A 83 10.02 -7.26 0.52
CA VAL A 83 10.84 -8.04 -0.42
C VAL A 83 12.29 -7.55 -0.54
N SER A 84 12.67 -6.50 0.17
CA SER A 84 13.98 -5.86 0.00
C SER A 84 15.16 -6.78 0.31
N CYS A 85 15.00 -7.75 1.20
CA CYS A 85 16.04 -8.76 1.47
C CYS A 85 16.38 -9.58 0.23
N ALA A 86 15.38 -9.84 -0.64
CA ALA A 86 15.57 -10.60 -1.87
C ALA A 86 16.26 -9.79 -2.99
N GLN A 87 16.62 -8.53 -2.78
CA GLN A 87 17.36 -7.72 -3.74
C GLN A 87 18.79 -8.23 -3.96
N CYS A 88 19.47 -8.64 -2.89
CA CYS A 88 20.89 -9.01 -2.94
C CYS A 88 21.14 -10.52 -2.88
N HIS A 89 20.23 -11.27 -2.25
CA HIS A 89 20.35 -12.71 -2.05
C HIS A 89 18.95 -13.33 -1.87
N ASP A 90 18.84 -14.63 -1.82
CA ASP A 90 17.58 -15.31 -1.50
C ASP A 90 17.04 -14.83 -0.15
N HIS A 91 15.71 -14.72 -0.03
CA HIS A 91 15.09 -14.24 1.21
C HIS A 91 15.44 -15.17 2.39
N PRO A 92 15.93 -14.64 3.52
CA PRO A 92 16.48 -15.46 4.60
C PRO A 92 15.45 -16.39 5.27
N GLU A 93 14.18 -15.96 5.32
CA GLU A 93 13.12 -16.69 5.99
C GLU A 93 12.19 -17.43 5.02
N VAL A 94 12.16 -17.05 3.74
CA VAL A 94 11.26 -17.59 2.74
C VAL A 94 12.07 -18.16 1.59
N SER A 95 12.41 -19.46 1.67
CA SER A 95 13.29 -20.13 0.72
C SER A 95 12.82 -20.09 -0.74
N SER A 96 11.50 -19.94 -0.97
CA SER A 96 10.94 -19.78 -2.31
C SER A 96 11.15 -18.39 -2.90
N TRP A 97 11.44 -17.37 -2.10
CA TRP A 97 11.64 -16.01 -2.58
C TRP A 97 13.11 -15.77 -2.94
N LYS A 98 13.35 -15.70 -4.24
CA LYS A 98 14.63 -15.47 -4.87
C LYS A 98 14.73 -14.01 -5.31
N GLN A 99 15.92 -13.60 -5.77
CA GLN A 99 16.12 -12.29 -6.41
C GLN A 99 15.10 -12.02 -7.52
N ASP A 100 14.67 -13.06 -8.25
CA ASP A 100 13.64 -12.96 -9.28
C ASP A 100 12.32 -12.35 -8.76
N HIS A 101 11.91 -12.64 -7.52
CA HIS A 101 10.70 -12.06 -6.93
C HIS A 101 10.84 -10.57 -6.68
N TYR A 102 12.01 -10.12 -6.16
CA TYR A 102 12.26 -8.70 -5.96
C TYR A 102 12.30 -7.94 -7.29
N TYR A 103 13.11 -8.42 -8.25
CA TYR A 103 13.25 -7.76 -9.54
C TYR A 103 12.00 -7.91 -10.40
N GLY A 104 11.24 -9.00 -10.23
CA GLY A 104 9.93 -9.19 -10.82
C GLY A 104 8.93 -8.11 -10.35
N MET A 105 8.84 -7.87 -9.04
CA MET A 105 8.04 -6.78 -8.50
C MET A 105 8.52 -5.40 -8.98
N LYS A 106 9.83 -5.18 -9.06
CA LYS A 106 10.42 -3.94 -9.61
C LYS A 106 10.07 -3.73 -11.07
N SER A 107 9.90 -4.80 -11.84
CA SER A 107 9.54 -4.75 -13.26
C SER A 107 8.19 -4.08 -13.51
N PHE A 108 7.23 -4.16 -12.58
CA PHE A 108 5.94 -3.46 -12.71
C PHE A 108 6.09 -1.93 -12.80
N PHE A 109 7.16 -1.38 -12.23
CA PHE A 109 7.39 0.06 -12.19
C PHE A 109 8.52 0.53 -13.11
N SER A 110 9.28 -0.37 -13.73
CA SER A 110 10.48 -0.04 -14.50
C SER A 110 10.24 0.86 -15.71
N ARG A 111 9.00 0.92 -16.19
CA ARG A 111 8.57 1.77 -17.30
C ARG A 111 7.92 3.08 -16.84
N THR A 112 7.80 3.28 -15.51
CA THR A 112 7.13 4.42 -14.91
C THR A 112 8.12 5.53 -14.59
N PHE A 113 7.80 6.77 -14.99
CA PHE A 113 8.65 7.94 -14.75
C PHE A 113 7.82 9.23 -14.65
N ASP A 114 8.43 10.30 -14.14
CA ASP A 114 7.82 11.64 -14.14
C ASP A 114 8.07 12.37 -15.45
N ASN A 115 7.03 12.98 -15.99
CA ASN A 115 7.11 13.88 -17.16
C ASN A 115 6.44 15.22 -16.86
N GLY A 116 7.11 16.06 -16.08
CA GLY A 116 6.60 17.39 -15.77
C GLY A 116 5.42 17.41 -14.80
N GLY A 117 5.40 16.52 -13.82
CA GLY A 117 4.37 16.38 -12.82
C GLY A 117 3.32 15.29 -13.13
N PHE A 118 3.38 14.71 -14.33
CA PHE A 118 2.56 13.58 -14.73
C PHE A 118 3.32 12.27 -14.55
N VAL A 119 2.66 11.27 -13.97
CA VAL A 119 3.18 9.90 -13.89
C VAL A 119 2.90 9.20 -15.21
N VAL A 120 3.94 8.88 -15.93
CA VAL A 120 3.88 8.30 -17.28
C VAL A 120 4.45 6.89 -17.27
N GLU A 121 3.94 6.03 -18.13
CA GLU A 121 4.46 4.71 -18.39
C GLU A 121 4.76 4.57 -19.89
N ARG A 122 5.96 4.07 -20.21
CA ARG A 122 6.36 3.80 -21.60
C ARG A 122 6.13 2.33 -21.97
N GLU A 123 6.16 2.02 -23.26
CA GLU A 123 5.87 0.67 -23.76
C GLU A 123 7.06 -0.29 -23.70
N TYR A 124 8.28 0.23 -23.50
CA TYR A 124 9.51 -0.55 -23.51
C TYR A 124 10.34 -0.32 -22.25
N GLY A 125 11.36 -1.15 -22.08
CA GLY A 125 12.25 -1.14 -20.93
C GLY A 125 12.04 -2.36 -20.03
N PHE A 126 13.14 -2.84 -19.46
CA PHE A 126 13.18 -3.99 -18.56
C PHE A 126 14.23 -3.78 -17.48
N VAL A 127 14.10 -4.55 -16.40
CA VAL A 127 15.07 -4.56 -15.32
C VAL A 127 16.14 -5.60 -15.60
N LYS A 128 17.41 -5.21 -15.48
CA LYS A 128 18.56 -6.12 -15.47
C LYS A 128 19.11 -6.22 -14.06
N PHE A 129 19.56 -7.39 -13.67
CA PHE A 129 20.22 -7.59 -12.40
C PHE A 129 21.30 -8.68 -12.52
N LYS A 130 22.22 -8.68 -11.57
CA LYS A 130 23.20 -9.77 -11.44
C LYS A 130 22.76 -10.71 -10.36
N THR A 131 22.75 -12.00 -10.68
CA THR A 131 22.49 -13.05 -9.71
C THR A 131 23.65 -13.15 -8.70
N THR A 132 23.43 -13.85 -7.59
CA THR A 132 24.49 -14.14 -6.61
C THR A 132 25.65 -14.94 -7.23
N ALA A 133 25.41 -15.65 -8.33
CA ALA A 133 26.43 -16.33 -9.13
C ALA A 133 27.20 -15.40 -10.09
N GLY A 134 26.82 -14.13 -10.17
CA GLY A 134 27.44 -13.13 -11.04
C GLY A 134 26.89 -13.08 -12.47
N GLU A 135 25.88 -13.89 -12.79
CA GLU A 135 25.24 -13.93 -14.10
C GLU A 135 24.32 -12.73 -14.29
N GLU A 136 24.36 -12.09 -15.46
CA GLU A 136 23.43 -11.02 -15.82
C GLU A 136 22.11 -11.64 -16.30
N LYS A 137 20.99 -11.20 -15.70
CA LYS A 137 19.65 -11.71 -15.99
C LYS A 137 18.67 -10.55 -16.24
N HIS A 138 17.69 -10.77 -17.11
CA HIS A 138 16.53 -9.92 -17.27
C HIS A 138 15.45 -10.40 -16.31
N ALA A 139 14.82 -9.47 -15.60
CA ALA A 139 13.71 -9.80 -14.73
C ALA A 139 12.43 -9.99 -15.53
N ASP A 140 11.75 -11.09 -15.25
CA ASP A 140 10.38 -11.31 -15.69
C ASP A 140 9.41 -10.32 -15.02
N LEU A 141 8.23 -10.15 -15.58
CA LEU A 141 7.13 -9.47 -14.90
C LEU A 141 6.48 -10.48 -13.94
N MET A 142 6.96 -10.53 -12.69
CA MET A 142 6.58 -11.55 -11.71
C MET A 142 5.98 -10.93 -10.45
N PHE A 143 4.83 -11.43 -10.03
CA PHE A 143 4.19 -11.04 -8.79
C PHE A 143 4.75 -11.82 -7.58
N LEU A 144 4.45 -11.36 -6.36
CA LEU A 144 4.89 -11.95 -5.08
C LEU A 144 4.56 -13.45 -4.93
N SER A 145 3.52 -13.93 -5.59
CA SER A 145 3.15 -15.35 -5.64
C SER A 145 4.08 -16.22 -6.49
N GLY A 146 5.02 -15.62 -7.22
CA GLY A 146 5.84 -16.31 -8.23
C GLY A 146 5.14 -16.43 -9.59
N GLU A 147 3.92 -15.89 -9.74
CA GLU A 147 3.22 -15.87 -11.03
C GLU A 147 3.92 -14.94 -11.99
N VAL A 148 4.38 -15.45 -13.13
CA VAL A 148 4.96 -14.70 -14.23
C VAL A 148 3.83 -14.28 -15.18
N ILE A 149 3.76 -12.99 -15.45
CA ILE A 149 2.79 -12.39 -16.36
C ILE A 149 3.44 -12.28 -17.73
N LYS A 150 2.83 -12.90 -18.75
CA LYS A 150 3.28 -12.77 -20.13
C LYS A 150 2.96 -11.37 -20.63
N GLU A 151 3.98 -10.69 -21.13
CA GLU A 151 3.84 -9.40 -21.78
C GLU A 151 4.09 -9.52 -23.29
N PRO A 152 3.52 -8.61 -24.11
CA PRO A 152 3.85 -8.51 -25.52
C PRO A 152 5.34 -8.23 -25.70
N GLU A 153 5.92 -8.77 -26.76
CA GLU A 153 7.29 -8.42 -27.14
C GLU A 153 7.38 -6.92 -27.39
N ALA A 154 8.20 -6.24 -26.62
CA ALA A 154 8.47 -4.81 -26.76
C ALA A 154 9.98 -4.64 -26.94
N PRO A 155 10.50 -4.80 -28.17
CA PRO A 155 11.92 -4.62 -28.44
C PRO A 155 12.33 -3.18 -28.11
N GLU A 156 13.55 -3.01 -27.63
CA GLU A 156 14.06 -1.66 -27.41
C GLU A 156 14.03 -0.88 -28.73
N PRO A 157 13.45 0.33 -28.75
CA PRO A 157 13.41 1.15 -29.92
C PRO A 157 14.82 1.58 -30.33
N ASP A 158 15.02 1.78 -31.62
CA ASP A 158 16.25 2.32 -32.15
C ASP A 158 16.47 3.79 -31.69
N ASN A 159 17.63 4.33 -31.96
CA ASN A 159 17.97 5.71 -31.58
C ASN A 159 17.03 6.74 -32.16
N LYS A 160 16.54 6.53 -33.40
CA LYS A 160 15.61 7.44 -34.06
C LYS A 160 14.24 7.44 -33.39
N ALA A 161 13.74 6.26 -33.00
CA ALA A 161 12.48 6.13 -32.27
C ALA A 161 12.59 6.71 -30.84
N LYS A 162 13.72 6.51 -30.15
CA LYS A 162 14.00 7.14 -28.85
C LYS A 162 14.01 8.67 -28.92
N GLU A 163 14.63 9.25 -29.97
CA GLU A 163 14.62 10.69 -30.19
C GLU A 163 13.22 11.23 -30.51
N ALA A 164 12.43 10.49 -31.30
CA ALA A 164 11.05 10.86 -31.60
C ALA A 164 10.17 10.83 -30.33
N GLU A 165 10.30 9.78 -29.50
CA GLU A 165 9.61 9.68 -28.21
C GLU A 165 10.00 10.85 -27.30
N LYS A 166 11.28 11.15 -27.17
CA LYS A 166 11.76 12.27 -26.35
C LYS A 166 11.12 13.60 -26.78
N LYS A 167 11.09 13.90 -28.07
CA LYS A 167 10.41 15.10 -28.57
C LYS A 167 8.93 15.12 -28.28
N ARG A 168 8.26 13.97 -28.44
CA ARG A 168 6.83 13.80 -28.09
C ARG A 168 6.59 14.06 -26.60
N LEU A 169 7.39 13.49 -25.71
CA LEU A 169 7.30 13.69 -24.27
C LEU A 169 7.53 15.15 -23.87
N GLU A 170 8.53 15.81 -24.48
CA GLU A 170 8.79 17.24 -24.27
C GLU A 170 7.60 18.11 -24.73
N GLN A 171 6.91 17.73 -25.82
CA GLN A 171 5.71 18.44 -26.25
C GLN A 171 4.57 18.31 -25.25
N PHE A 172 4.26 17.07 -24.77
CA PHE A 172 3.26 16.86 -23.72
C PHE A 172 3.57 17.66 -22.45
N LYS A 173 4.85 17.69 -22.06
CA LYS A 173 5.31 18.47 -20.91
C LYS A 173 5.09 19.98 -21.09
N LYS A 174 5.40 20.53 -22.27
CA LYS A 174 5.17 21.94 -22.61
C LYS A 174 3.69 22.28 -22.62
N ASP A 175 2.87 21.39 -23.17
CA ASP A 175 1.42 21.58 -23.27
C ASP A 175 0.70 21.32 -21.94
N LYS A 176 1.43 20.89 -20.90
CA LYS A 176 0.89 20.48 -19.59
C LYS A 176 -0.24 19.45 -19.75
N LYS A 177 -0.03 18.47 -20.61
CA LYS A 177 -1.00 17.39 -20.87
C LYS A 177 -0.42 16.04 -20.46
N PRO A 178 -1.27 15.13 -19.98
CA PRO A 178 -0.86 13.77 -19.69
C PRO A 178 -0.51 13.02 -20.97
N VAL A 179 0.51 12.19 -20.91
CA VAL A 179 0.84 11.26 -22.00
C VAL A 179 -0.19 10.13 -22.01
N PRO A 180 -0.70 9.68 -23.16
CA PRO A 180 -1.59 8.52 -23.24
C PRO A 180 -0.98 7.29 -22.55
N ALA A 181 -1.83 6.45 -21.94
CA ALA A 181 -1.39 5.17 -21.37
C ALA A 181 -0.88 4.25 -22.49
N PRO A 182 0.10 3.36 -22.22
CA PRO A 182 0.52 2.35 -23.18
C PRO A 182 -0.59 1.33 -23.40
N GLU A 183 -0.54 0.60 -24.53
CA GLU A 183 -1.49 -0.49 -24.79
C GLU A 183 -1.38 -1.61 -23.76
N PHE A 184 -0.16 -1.88 -23.28
CA PHE A 184 0.10 -2.81 -22.19
C PHE A 184 0.71 -2.08 -21.00
N SER A 185 -0.10 -1.81 -19.99
CA SER A 185 0.35 -1.18 -18.74
C SER A 185 0.79 -2.23 -17.73
N ARG A 186 2.05 -2.20 -17.33
CA ARG A 186 2.57 -3.06 -16.26
C ARG A 186 1.95 -2.72 -14.92
N ARG A 187 1.61 -1.46 -14.67
CA ARG A 187 0.90 -1.04 -13.45
C ARG A 187 -0.51 -1.64 -13.38
N GLU A 188 -1.19 -1.73 -14.50
CA GLU A 188 -2.49 -2.39 -14.58
C GLU A 188 -2.37 -3.90 -14.32
N GLN A 189 -1.32 -4.55 -14.85
CA GLN A 189 -1.05 -5.95 -14.56
C GLN A 189 -0.77 -6.20 -13.07
N LEU A 190 -0.12 -5.26 -12.37
CA LEU A 190 0.06 -5.36 -10.92
C LEU A 190 -1.29 -5.36 -10.18
N ILE A 191 -2.24 -4.55 -10.62
CA ILE A 191 -3.59 -4.55 -10.05
C ILE A 191 -4.28 -5.88 -10.27
N HIS A 192 -4.22 -6.41 -11.49
CA HIS A 192 -4.81 -7.70 -11.83
C HIS A 192 -4.21 -8.82 -10.98
N ALA A 193 -2.89 -8.88 -10.86
CA ALA A 193 -2.22 -9.87 -10.04
C ALA A 193 -2.52 -9.71 -8.54
N GLY A 194 -2.48 -8.48 -8.03
CA GLY A 194 -2.68 -8.17 -6.61
C GLY A 194 -4.11 -8.41 -6.11
N LEU A 195 -5.10 -8.24 -6.97
CA LEU A 195 -6.53 -8.43 -6.65
C LEU A 195 -7.08 -9.79 -7.12
N LYS A 196 -6.25 -10.64 -7.69
CA LYS A 196 -6.66 -11.96 -8.18
C LYS A 196 -7.21 -12.82 -7.03
N PRO A 197 -8.43 -13.37 -7.16
CA PRO A 197 -9.00 -14.23 -6.14
C PRO A 197 -8.18 -15.51 -5.97
N GLY A 198 -7.98 -15.94 -4.73
CA GLY A 198 -7.40 -17.22 -4.38
C GLY A 198 -5.87 -17.31 -4.34
N ALA A 199 -5.13 -16.40 -4.93
CA ALA A 199 -3.69 -16.34 -4.72
C ALA A 199 -3.43 -15.77 -3.33
N ASP A 200 -2.68 -16.43 -2.50
CA ASP A 200 -2.22 -16.09 -1.14
C ASP A 200 -2.93 -14.96 -0.36
N GLY A 201 -3.89 -14.26 -0.99
CA GLY A 201 -4.72 -13.21 -0.39
C GLY A 201 -3.93 -12.03 0.18
N PHE A 202 -2.72 -11.75 -0.33
CA PHE A 202 -1.82 -10.72 0.19
C PHE A 202 -2.52 -9.39 0.41
N PHE A 203 -3.26 -8.90 -0.58
CA PHE A 203 -3.90 -7.60 -0.53
C PHE A 203 -4.95 -7.49 0.59
N SER A 204 -5.86 -8.45 0.68
CA SER A 204 -6.91 -8.46 1.71
C SER A 204 -6.33 -8.75 3.10
N ARG A 205 -5.41 -9.70 3.22
CA ARG A 205 -4.75 -10.01 4.50
C ARG A 205 -3.90 -8.86 5.00
N ALA A 206 -3.19 -8.15 4.12
CA ALA A 206 -2.36 -7.02 4.52
C ALA A 206 -3.17 -5.91 5.17
N ILE A 207 -4.27 -5.48 4.54
CA ILE A 207 -5.11 -4.43 5.11
C ILE A 207 -5.82 -4.89 6.39
N ILE A 208 -6.31 -6.14 6.44
CA ILE A 208 -6.88 -6.72 7.66
C ILE A 208 -5.88 -6.74 8.80
N ASN A 209 -4.64 -7.21 8.56
CA ASN A 209 -3.60 -7.24 9.59
C ASN A 209 -3.25 -5.85 10.12
N ARG A 210 -3.20 -4.85 9.24
CA ARG A 210 -2.93 -3.45 9.62
C ARG A 210 -4.09 -2.83 10.39
N LEU A 211 -5.34 -3.07 9.99
CA LEU A 211 -6.51 -2.61 10.74
C LEU A 211 -6.57 -3.32 12.11
N TRP A 212 -6.36 -4.62 12.14
CA TRP A 212 -6.31 -5.39 13.39
C TRP A 212 -5.25 -4.83 14.33
N TYR A 213 -4.01 -4.64 13.88
CA TYR A 213 -2.95 -4.00 14.66
C TYR A 213 -3.38 -2.61 15.14
N ARG A 214 -3.96 -1.81 14.26
CA ARG A 214 -4.34 -0.43 14.57
C ARG A 214 -5.39 -0.36 15.68
N PHE A 215 -6.36 -1.25 15.69
CA PHE A 215 -7.45 -1.24 16.65
C PHE A 215 -7.16 -2.06 17.91
N LEU A 216 -6.36 -3.11 17.83
CA LEU A 216 -6.12 -4.02 18.96
C LEU A 216 -4.68 -3.95 19.52
N GLY A 217 -3.81 -3.16 18.89
CA GLY A 217 -2.45 -2.87 19.38
C GLY A 217 -1.40 -3.94 19.08
N TYR A 218 -1.80 -5.06 18.47
CA TYR A 218 -0.92 -6.13 17.99
C TYR A 218 -1.50 -6.75 16.74
N GLY A 219 -0.68 -7.11 15.75
CA GLY A 219 -1.14 -7.73 14.50
C GLY A 219 -1.44 -9.22 14.66
N LEU A 220 -2.27 -9.77 13.80
CA LEU A 220 -2.41 -11.21 13.65
C LEU A 220 -1.10 -11.84 13.14
N VAL A 221 -0.36 -11.08 12.33
CA VAL A 221 1.01 -11.35 11.91
C VAL A 221 1.90 -10.19 12.33
N MET A 222 3.02 -10.48 12.95
CA MET A 222 4.03 -9.49 13.35
C MET A 222 5.43 -9.99 12.98
N PRO A 223 6.31 -9.14 12.45
CA PRO A 223 6.07 -7.75 12.01
C PRO A 223 5.02 -7.61 10.89
N LEU A 224 4.44 -6.40 10.74
CA LEU A 224 3.31 -6.15 9.81
C LEU A 224 3.68 -6.30 8.32
N ASP A 225 4.95 -6.28 8.00
CA ASP A 225 5.53 -6.40 6.65
C ASP A 225 6.14 -7.79 6.38
N GLN A 226 5.81 -8.77 7.23
CA GLN A 226 6.28 -10.15 7.14
C GLN A 226 5.09 -11.12 6.96
N LEU A 227 4.16 -10.77 6.07
CA LEU A 227 2.96 -11.56 5.78
C LEU A 227 3.27 -12.69 4.78
N HIS A 228 4.06 -13.67 5.19
CA HIS A 228 4.49 -14.78 4.34
C HIS A 228 4.27 -16.14 5.01
N GLY A 229 4.34 -17.23 4.23
CA GLY A 229 4.02 -18.58 4.70
C GLY A 229 4.87 -19.11 5.86
N ALA A 230 6.10 -18.63 6.02
CA ALA A 230 6.95 -18.99 7.15
C ALA A 230 6.59 -18.25 8.45
N ASN A 231 5.87 -17.13 8.37
CA ASN A 231 5.39 -16.34 9.53
C ASN A 231 3.87 -16.47 9.66
N ARG A 232 3.42 -17.55 10.30
CA ARG A 232 2.00 -17.86 10.41
C ARG A 232 1.25 -16.87 11.30
N PRO A 233 0.02 -16.49 10.93
CA PRO A 233 -0.85 -15.71 11.80
C PRO A 233 -1.05 -16.39 13.16
N SER A 234 -1.15 -15.60 14.24
CA SER A 234 -1.50 -16.11 15.56
C SER A 234 -2.87 -16.81 15.60
N HIS A 235 -3.79 -16.34 14.75
CA HIS A 235 -5.14 -16.87 14.57
C HIS A 235 -5.42 -17.03 13.06
N PRO A 236 -4.96 -18.13 12.43
CA PRO A 236 -5.03 -18.29 10.97
C PRO A 236 -6.47 -18.33 10.45
N GLU A 237 -7.37 -19.04 11.11
CA GLU A 237 -8.78 -19.12 10.71
C GLU A 237 -9.48 -17.76 10.76
N LEU A 238 -9.17 -16.96 11.78
CA LEU A 238 -9.69 -15.60 11.90
C LEU A 238 -9.17 -14.69 10.80
N MET A 239 -7.86 -14.76 10.48
CA MET A 239 -7.27 -14.00 9.38
C MET A 239 -7.97 -14.33 8.06
N GLU A 240 -8.14 -15.61 7.76
CA GLU A 240 -8.82 -16.07 6.54
C GLU A 240 -10.28 -15.63 6.48
N TRP A 241 -10.99 -15.74 7.61
CA TRP A 241 -12.37 -15.32 7.67
C TRP A 241 -12.52 -13.82 7.42
N LEU A 242 -11.71 -12.99 8.11
CA LEU A 242 -11.74 -11.54 7.95
C LEU A 242 -11.35 -11.10 6.52
N ALA A 243 -10.34 -11.74 5.94
CA ALA A 243 -9.92 -11.44 4.58
C ALA A 243 -11.01 -11.78 3.55
N ARG A 244 -11.67 -12.93 3.70
CA ARG A 244 -12.81 -13.32 2.84
C ARG A 244 -14.02 -12.42 3.05
N ASP A 245 -14.33 -12.07 4.29
CA ASP A 245 -15.44 -11.16 4.61
C ASP A 245 -15.21 -9.77 3.96
N LEU A 246 -13.99 -9.24 4.01
CA LEU A 246 -13.65 -7.99 3.36
C LEU A 246 -13.86 -8.05 1.83
N VAL A 247 -13.38 -9.12 1.19
CA VAL A 247 -13.54 -9.33 -0.26
C VAL A 247 -15.01 -9.45 -0.64
N SER A 248 -15.78 -10.25 0.09
CA SER A 248 -17.22 -10.48 -0.18
C SER A 248 -18.09 -9.23 0.02
N HIS A 249 -17.58 -8.23 0.72
CA HIS A 249 -18.22 -6.93 0.91
C HIS A 249 -17.46 -5.80 0.18
N GLU A 250 -16.88 -6.13 -0.98
CA GLU A 250 -16.31 -5.16 -1.92
C GLU A 250 -15.28 -4.23 -1.26
N TYR A 251 -14.42 -4.78 -0.42
CA TYR A 251 -13.36 -4.05 0.28
C TYR A 251 -13.82 -2.83 1.08
N ASN A 252 -15.03 -2.86 1.65
CA ASN A 252 -15.61 -1.79 2.44
C ASN A 252 -14.94 -1.68 3.82
N LEU A 253 -13.95 -0.79 3.94
CA LEU A 253 -13.21 -0.59 5.19
C LEU A 253 -14.07 -0.06 6.33
N ARG A 254 -15.07 0.79 6.07
CA ARG A 254 -15.95 1.35 7.10
C ARG A 254 -16.75 0.23 7.79
N ARG A 255 -17.26 -0.72 7.00
CA ARG A 255 -17.93 -1.91 7.53
C ARG A 255 -16.98 -2.76 8.36
N THR A 256 -15.78 -3.05 7.87
CA THR A 256 -14.77 -3.84 8.57
C THR A 256 -14.37 -3.18 9.89
N ILE A 257 -14.06 -1.89 9.88
CA ILE A 257 -13.73 -1.13 11.10
C ILE A 257 -14.87 -1.20 12.11
N ARG A 258 -16.12 -1.00 11.66
CA ARG A 258 -17.29 -1.13 12.54
C ARG A 258 -17.37 -2.51 13.19
N GLY A 259 -17.14 -3.58 12.43
CA GLY A 259 -17.11 -4.94 12.96
C GLY A 259 -16.02 -5.13 14.02
N LEU A 260 -14.82 -4.60 13.75
CA LEU A 260 -13.71 -4.68 14.72
C LEU A 260 -14.01 -3.95 16.03
N VAL A 261 -14.50 -2.71 15.99
CA VAL A 261 -14.75 -1.92 17.21
C VAL A 261 -15.97 -2.40 18.00
N LEU A 262 -16.90 -3.12 17.39
CA LEU A 262 -18.04 -3.75 18.05
C LEU A 262 -17.74 -5.17 18.54
N SER A 263 -16.54 -5.70 18.29
CA SER A 263 -16.18 -7.05 18.67
C SER A 263 -15.89 -7.16 20.19
N ALA A 264 -16.11 -8.35 20.75
CA ALA A 264 -15.72 -8.66 22.12
C ALA A 264 -14.21 -8.53 22.36
N ALA A 265 -13.38 -8.72 21.33
CA ALA A 265 -11.93 -8.52 21.40
C ALA A 265 -11.56 -7.06 21.66
N TYR A 266 -12.25 -6.12 21.00
CA TYR A 266 -12.02 -4.68 21.21
C TYR A 266 -12.56 -4.17 22.57
N ALA A 267 -13.62 -4.78 23.07
CA ALA A 267 -14.25 -4.42 24.35
C ALA A 267 -13.48 -4.92 25.59
N ARG A 268 -12.38 -5.65 25.42
CA ARG A 268 -11.59 -6.16 26.54
C ARG A 268 -10.91 -5.03 27.33
N GLY A 269 -10.87 -5.19 28.67
CA GLY A 269 -10.11 -4.30 29.54
C GLY A 269 -8.59 -4.52 29.42
N SER A 270 -7.81 -3.53 29.83
CA SER A 270 -6.33 -3.59 29.85
C SER A 270 -5.75 -4.19 31.15
N GLN A 271 -6.61 -4.44 32.18
CA GLN A 271 -6.19 -5.01 33.45
C GLN A 271 -6.13 -6.53 33.35
N TRP A 272 -5.17 -7.12 34.04
CA TRP A 272 -5.00 -8.55 34.21
C TRP A 272 -4.75 -8.85 35.67
N GLY A 273 -5.51 -9.80 36.21
CA GLY A 273 -5.50 -10.08 37.66
C GLY A 273 -4.32 -10.92 38.16
N ASP A 274 -3.64 -11.64 37.25
CA ASP A 274 -2.52 -12.51 37.60
C ASP A 274 -1.16 -11.85 37.47
N SER A 275 -0.15 -12.45 38.10
CA SER A 275 1.23 -11.96 38.09
C SER A 275 1.88 -11.96 36.67
N GLN A 276 1.46 -12.88 35.82
CA GLN A 276 1.99 -13.01 34.46
C GLN A 276 0.94 -12.62 33.40
N ARG A 277 1.19 -11.51 32.74
CA ARG A 277 0.34 -11.05 31.62
C ARG A 277 0.49 -11.98 30.41
N PRO A 278 -0.60 -12.38 29.75
CA PRO A 278 -0.53 -13.21 28.55
C PRO A 278 0.12 -12.45 27.38
N SER A 279 0.70 -13.21 26.43
CA SER A 279 1.26 -12.64 25.20
C SER A 279 0.22 -11.77 24.48
N ALA A 280 0.67 -10.67 23.90
CA ALA A 280 -0.16 -9.78 23.09
C ALA A 280 -0.86 -10.52 21.93
N SER A 281 -0.24 -11.58 21.40
CA SER A 281 -0.78 -12.41 20.31
C SER A 281 -2.04 -13.20 20.68
N TYR A 282 -2.37 -13.34 21.96
CA TYR A 282 -3.62 -13.99 22.40
C TYR A 282 -4.81 -13.03 22.45
N PHE A 283 -4.59 -11.73 22.38
CA PHE A 283 -5.64 -10.70 22.51
C PHE A 283 -6.54 -10.89 23.74
N ALA A 284 -6.00 -11.51 24.78
CA ALA A 284 -6.73 -11.77 26.03
C ALA A 284 -7.05 -10.48 26.79
N VAL A 285 -6.20 -9.47 26.67
CA VAL A 285 -6.35 -8.13 27.26
C VAL A 285 -6.06 -7.05 26.22
N ALA A 286 -6.69 -5.89 26.38
CA ALA A 286 -6.40 -4.73 25.54
C ALA A 286 -4.93 -4.30 25.68
N GLN A 287 -4.27 -4.05 24.56
CA GLN A 287 -2.92 -3.56 24.56
C GLN A 287 -2.91 -2.02 24.65
N PRO A 288 -2.09 -1.42 25.53
CA PRO A 288 -1.86 0.01 25.55
C PRO A 288 -1.33 0.45 24.18
N ARG A 289 -1.85 1.55 23.67
CA ARG A 289 -1.43 2.13 22.38
C ARG A 289 -1.05 3.59 22.61
N PRO A 290 0.07 4.05 22.05
CA PRO A 290 0.41 5.47 22.08
C PRO A 290 -0.66 6.25 21.31
N LEU A 291 -1.05 7.40 21.86
CA LEU A 291 -1.87 8.35 21.12
C LEU A 291 -1.09 8.88 19.92
N THR A 292 -1.78 9.14 18.81
CA THR A 292 -1.18 9.92 17.74
C THR A 292 -0.90 11.35 18.22
N PRO A 293 0.03 12.11 17.60
CA PRO A 293 0.27 13.50 17.96
C PRO A 293 -1.00 14.35 18.00
N ASN A 294 -1.91 14.15 17.03
CA ASN A 294 -3.20 14.85 16.99
C ASN A 294 -4.13 14.45 18.13
N GLN A 295 -4.21 13.15 18.44
CA GLN A 295 -5.00 12.67 19.58
C GLN A 295 -4.43 13.20 20.90
N TYR A 296 -3.11 13.18 21.05
CA TYR A 296 -2.43 13.70 22.24
C TYR A 296 -2.68 15.20 22.40
N GLY A 297 -2.47 15.97 21.33
CA GLY A 297 -2.73 17.43 21.33
C GLY A 297 -4.20 17.75 21.64
N SER A 298 -5.14 17.04 21.02
CA SER A 298 -6.57 17.18 21.33
C SER A 298 -6.88 16.84 22.80
N ALA A 299 -6.33 15.74 23.30
CA ALA A 299 -6.52 15.34 24.71
C ALA A 299 -5.99 16.38 25.69
N LEU A 300 -4.82 16.98 25.41
CA LEU A 300 -4.28 18.08 26.21
C LEU A 300 -5.18 19.31 26.18
N ILE A 301 -5.66 19.71 25.02
CA ILE A 301 -6.60 20.84 24.88
C ILE A 301 -7.85 20.57 25.72
N PHE A 302 -8.49 19.41 25.54
CA PHE A 302 -9.68 19.04 26.32
C PHE A 302 -9.44 18.99 27.83
N ALA A 303 -8.28 18.52 28.25
CA ALA A 303 -7.93 18.46 29.67
C ALA A 303 -7.60 19.83 30.29
N SER A 304 -7.21 20.81 29.47
CA SER A 304 -6.81 22.15 29.91
C SER A 304 -7.89 23.22 29.77
N ILE A 305 -8.98 22.94 29.07
CA ILE A 305 -10.09 23.88 28.88
C ILE A 305 -11.16 23.61 29.93
N ASP A 306 -11.64 24.69 30.56
CA ASP A 306 -12.81 24.63 31.42
C ASP A 306 -14.04 24.20 30.58
N PRO A 307 -14.73 23.09 30.95
CA PRO A 307 -15.90 22.59 30.24
C PRO A 307 -17.01 23.66 30.03
N GLU A 308 -17.17 24.62 30.93
CA GLU A 308 -18.15 25.68 30.82
C GLU A 308 -17.83 26.69 29.71
N ASN A 309 -16.55 26.82 29.35
CA ASN A 309 -16.06 27.66 28.27
C ASN A 309 -15.94 26.94 26.92
N PHE A 310 -16.27 25.65 26.86
CA PHE A 310 -16.17 24.87 25.65
C PHE A 310 -17.32 25.15 24.68
N ARG A 311 -17.04 25.89 23.62
CA ARG A 311 -17.99 26.09 22.52
C ARG A 311 -17.74 25.03 21.44
N PRO A 312 -18.73 24.12 21.16
CA PRO A 312 -18.54 23.02 20.19
C PRO A 312 -18.17 23.47 18.76
N HIS A 313 -18.41 24.74 18.43
CA HIS A 313 -18.16 25.29 17.09
C HIS A 313 -16.74 25.85 16.87
N THR A 314 -15.87 25.80 17.87
CA THR A 314 -14.49 26.31 17.79
C THR A 314 -13.42 25.24 17.66
N ILE A 315 -13.80 23.99 17.41
CA ILE A 315 -12.82 22.93 17.07
C ILE A 315 -12.53 23.01 15.57
N PRO A 316 -11.26 23.25 15.17
CA PRO A 316 -10.89 23.31 13.77
C PRO A 316 -11.06 21.98 13.05
#